data_317fd1db1e81b6953fd89399da96c90d
#
_entry.id   317fd1db1e81b6953fd89399da96c90d
#
_cell.length_a   1.000
_cell.length_b   1.000
_cell.length_c   1.000
_cell.angle_alpha   90.00
_cell.angle_beta   90.00
_cell.angle_gamma   90.00
#
_symmetry.space_group_name_H-M   'P 1'
#
loop_
_entity.id
_entity.type
_entity.pdbx_description
1 polymer ?
#
loop_
_entity_poly.entity_id
_entity_poly.type
_entity_poly.pdbx_seq_one_letter_code
_entity_poly.pdbx_strand_id
1 'polypeptide(L)'
;MASASNWRERWQQLRPQLPALHRDGISLPAPLLLAQLRKALDGDELEVQALQLGDAGGELQLLLKKPGQRLLHIHFQFAPVDWPARRIDIHFCLSGGENRDPTLAGRALGKLVLLGLESGLGLRALQKLAAPLDWLQLQDGLASVHLQQIPGIARWLQQPVLGKPLAERLRLAAIDTTDGALRLRLARTTPIDQG
;
A
#
# COMPACT_ATOMS: atom_id res chain seq x y z
N MET A 1 36.70 -9.24 21.29
CA MET A 1 35.83 -8.14 21.79
C MET A 1 35.26 -7.41 20.58
N ALA A 2 34.14 -7.88 20.01
CA ALA A 2 33.48 -7.23 18.89
C ALA A 2 32.70 -6.03 19.43
N SER A 3 33.11 -4.87 18.98
CA SER A 3 32.83 -3.55 19.49
C SER A 3 31.36 -3.16 19.51
N ALA A 4 30.90 -2.61 20.63
CA ALA A 4 29.57 -1.98 20.80
C ALA A 4 29.30 -0.82 19.81
N SER A 5 30.31 -0.30 19.13
CA SER A 5 30.22 0.70 18.06
C SER A 5 29.52 0.15 16.80
N ASN A 6 29.82 -1.09 16.43
CA ASN A 6 29.26 -1.73 15.24
C ASN A 6 27.72 -1.93 15.32
N TRP A 7 27.17 -2.05 16.54
CA TRP A 7 25.73 -2.21 16.76
C TRP A 7 24.96 -0.90 16.58
N ARG A 8 25.49 0.22 17.07
CA ARG A 8 24.90 1.55 16.91
C ARG A 8 24.87 2.00 15.45
N GLU A 9 25.96 1.75 14.72
CA GLU A 9 26.04 2.05 13.28
C GLU A 9 25.06 1.21 12.47
N ARG A 10 24.95 -0.09 12.75
CA ARG A 10 23.93 -0.95 12.13
C ARG A 10 22.51 -0.51 12.44
N TRP A 11 22.21 -0.09 13.67
CA TRP A 11 20.91 0.47 14.03
C TRP A 11 20.59 1.76 13.30
N GLN A 12 21.55 2.65 13.14
CA GLN A 12 21.37 3.89 12.39
C GLN A 12 21.11 3.62 10.90
N GLN A 13 21.72 2.58 10.32
CA GLN A 13 21.48 2.15 8.94
C GLN A 13 20.14 1.43 8.76
N LEU A 14 19.66 0.70 9.75
CA LEU A 14 18.39 -0.03 9.71
C LEU A 14 17.19 0.85 10.05
N ARG A 15 17.37 1.89 10.86
CA ARG A 15 16.30 2.78 11.32
C ARG A 15 15.43 3.38 10.20
N PRO A 16 15.99 3.84 9.07
CA PRO A 16 15.19 4.36 7.96
C PRO A 16 14.43 3.27 7.19
N GLN A 17 14.68 1.98 7.47
CA GLN A 17 14.01 0.86 6.83
C GLN A 17 12.89 0.24 7.69
N LEU A 18 12.71 0.72 8.92
CA LEU A 18 11.70 0.21 9.84
C LEU A 18 10.43 1.07 9.80
N PRO A 19 9.25 0.46 9.99
CA PRO A 19 8.03 1.20 10.18
C PRO A 19 8.15 2.18 11.36
N ALA A 20 7.69 3.41 11.17
CA ALA A 20 7.65 4.42 12.22
C ALA A 20 6.22 4.62 12.72
N LEU A 21 6.00 4.43 14.02
CA LEU A 21 4.71 4.68 14.67
C LEU A 21 4.58 6.16 15.01
N HIS A 22 3.44 6.74 14.68
CA HIS A 22 3.05 8.10 15.01
C HIS A 22 1.79 8.07 15.89
N ARG A 23 1.48 9.20 16.52
CA ARG A 23 0.27 9.32 17.35
C ARG A 23 -1.02 9.07 16.56
N ASP A 24 -1.02 9.39 15.28
CA ASP A 24 -2.14 9.34 14.35
C ASP A 24 -2.00 8.28 13.26
N GLY A 25 -1.01 7.39 13.35
CA GLY A 25 -0.83 6.38 12.31
C GLY A 25 0.56 5.76 12.24
N ILE A 26 0.91 5.29 11.05
CA ILE A 26 2.17 4.60 10.79
C ILE A 26 2.77 5.04 9.46
N SER A 27 4.09 5.19 9.41
CA SER A 27 4.84 5.40 8.16
C SER A 27 5.61 4.15 7.79
N LEU A 28 5.51 3.76 6.53
CA LEU A 28 6.15 2.58 5.95
C LEU A 28 7.17 3.04 4.90
N PRO A 29 8.46 2.87 5.14
CA PRO A 29 9.52 3.31 4.22
C PRO A 29 9.42 2.61 2.86
N ALA A 30 9.73 3.32 1.77
CA ALA A 30 9.74 2.77 0.42
C ALA A 30 10.62 1.52 0.27
N PRO A 31 11.82 1.40 0.88
CA PRO A 31 12.61 0.17 0.80
C PRO A 31 11.91 -1.06 1.38
N LEU A 32 11.17 -0.90 2.48
CA LEU A 32 10.38 -1.99 3.06
C LEU A 32 9.25 -2.43 2.12
N LEU A 33 8.50 -1.46 1.60
CA LEU A 33 7.41 -1.73 0.65
C LEU A 33 7.94 -2.35 -0.64
N LEU A 34 9.07 -1.85 -1.17
CA LEU A 34 9.72 -2.40 -2.36
C LEU A 34 10.12 -3.86 -2.16
N ALA A 35 10.73 -4.20 -1.03
CA ALA A 35 11.11 -5.59 -0.72
C ALA A 35 9.88 -6.52 -0.67
N GLN A 36 8.76 -6.04 -0.10
CA GLN A 36 7.51 -6.81 -0.06
C GLN A 36 6.83 -6.91 -1.41
N LEU A 37 6.84 -5.83 -2.22
CA LEU A 37 6.32 -5.85 -3.59
C LEU A 37 7.10 -6.83 -4.45
N ARG A 38 8.42 -6.84 -4.38
CA ARG A 38 9.27 -7.82 -5.07
C ARG A 38 8.87 -9.24 -4.69
N LYS A 39 8.79 -9.55 -3.40
CA LYS A 39 8.37 -10.87 -2.92
C LYS A 39 6.98 -11.30 -3.42
N ALA A 40 6.09 -10.33 -3.64
CA ALA A 40 4.69 -10.57 -4.00
C ALA A 40 4.43 -10.60 -5.50
N LEU A 41 5.26 -9.92 -6.30
CA LEU A 41 5.02 -9.68 -7.73
C LEU A 41 6.13 -10.22 -8.63
N ASP A 42 7.39 -10.35 -8.15
CA ASP A 42 8.48 -10.85 -8.99
C ASP A 42 8.23 -12.30 -9.41
N GLY A 43 8.44 -12.56 -10.67
CA GLY A 43 8.25 -13.87 -11.30
C GLY A 43 8.88 -13.95 -12.68
N ASP A 44 8.45 -14.94 -13.46
CA ASP A 44 9.00 -15.18 -14.80
C ASP A 44 8.63 -14.10 -15.82
N GLU A 45 7.54 -13.37 -15.57
CA GLU A 45 6.99 -12.38 -16.52
C GLU A 45 7.20 -10.94 -16.07
N LEU A 46 7.36 -10.73 -14.76
CA LEU A 46 7.39 -9.41 -14.14
C LEU A 46 8.49 -9.31 -13.10
N GLU A 47 9.14 -8.14 -12.99
CA GLU A 47 10.07 -7.81 -11.93
C GLU A 47 9.89 -6.38 -11.45
N VAL A 48 9.83 -6.17 -10.14
CA VAL A 48 9.71 -4.84 -9.53
C VAL A 48 11.10 -4.21 -9.43
N GLN A 49 11.36 -3.17 -10.20
CA GLN A 49 12.67 -2.52 -10.26
C GLN A 49 12.84 -1.48 -9.15
N ALA A 50 11.90 -0.55 -9.04
CA ALA A 50 11.99 0.55 -8.10
C ALA A 50 10.61 1.00 -7.59
N LEU A 51 10.60 1.57 -6.38
CA LEU A 51 9.48 2.31 -5.80
C LEU A 51 10.05 3.61 -5.23
N GLN A 52 9.58 4.74 -5.74
CA GLN A 52 9.89 6.07 -5.23
C GLN A 52 8.60 6.69 -4.69
N LEU A 53 8.68 7.28 -3.49
CA LEU A 53 7.56 7.96 -2.84
C LEU A 53 7.96 9.40 -2.54
N GLY A 54 7.14 10.35 -2.93
CA GLY A 54 7.35 11.78 -2.73
C GLY A 54 6.05 12.46 -2.30
N ASP A 55 6.10 13.76 -2.03
CA ASP A 55 4.96 14.51 -1.48
C ASP A 55 3.75 14.59 -2.43
N ALA A 56 3.97 14.46 -3.72
CA ALA A 56 2.91 14.53 -4.75
C ALA A 56 2.42 13.16 -5.22
N GLY A 57 2.79 12.06 -4.54
CA GLY A 57 2.48 10.70 -4.96
C GLY A 57 3.71 9.82 -5.07
N GLY A 58 3.70 8.84 -5.95
CA GLY A 58 4.82 7.90 -6.13
C GLY A 58 5.01 7.45 -7.57
N GLU A 59 6.13 6.79 -7.78
CA GLU A 59 6.47 6.11 -9.03
C GLU A 59 6.86 4.66 -8.72
N LEU A 60 6.23 3.73 -9.42
CA LEU A 60 6.56 2.30 -9.39
C LEU A 60 7.08 1.89 -10.76
N GLN A 61 8.26 1.28 -10.80
CA GLN A 61 8.90 0.79 -12.02
C GLN A 61 8.82 -0.73 -12.07
N LEU A 62 8.24 -1.25 -13.14
CA LEU A 62 8.07 -2.66 -13.40
C LEU A 62 8.78 -3.05 -14.69
N LEU A 63 9.62 -4.09 -14.65
CA LEU A 63 10.22 -4.70 -15.81
C LEU A 63 9.35 -5.87 -16.28
N LEU A 64 8.76 -5.74 -17.46
CA LEU A 64 8.09 -6.82 -18.16
C LEU A 64 9.14 -7.64 -18.90
N LYS A 65 9.26 -8.93 -18.55
CA LYS A 65 10.28 -9.82 -19.12
C LYS A 65 9.87 -10.43 -20.47
N LYS A 66 8.55 -10.54 -20.72
CA LYS A 66 7.95 -11.14 -21.94
C LYS A 66 6.79 -10.29 -22.47
N PRO A 67 6.62 -10.16 -23.80
CA PRO A 67 7.57 -10.45 -24.86
C PRO A 67 8.57 -9.30 -25.04
N GLY A 68 9.85 -9.58 -24.82
CA GLY A 68 10.92 -8.57 -24.82
C GLY A 68 10.95 -7.75 -23.52
N GLN A 69 12.13 -7.34 -23.10
CA GLN A 69 12.30 -6.55 -21.88
C GLN A 69 11.73 -5.14 -22.09
N ARG A 70 10.75 -4.75 -21.29
CA ARG A 70 10.13 -3.42 -21.32
C ARG A 70 9.99 -2.86 -19.93
N LEU A 71 10.40 -1.63 -19.73
CA LEU A 71 10.22 -0.91 -18.47
C LEU A 71 8.92 -0.12 -18.52
N LEU A 72 8.03 -0.39 -17.55
CA LEU A 72 6.78 0.32 -17.34
C LEU A 72 6.92 1.21 -16.11
N HIS A 73 6.67 2.49 -16.28
CA HIS A 73 6.62 3.46 -15.19
C HIS A 73 5.16 3.76 -14.86
N ILE A 74 4.79 3.59 -13.60
CA ILE A 74 3.46 3.85 -13.05
C ILE A 74 3.58 5.03 -12.09
N HIS A 75 3.18 6.22 -12.52
CA HIS A 75 3.05 7.37 -11.64
C HIS A 75 1.69 7.31 -10.97
N PHE A 76 1.62 7.50 -9.66
CA PHE A 76 0.37 7.36 -8.91
C PHE A 76 0.24 8.39 -7.79
N GLN A 77 -1.02 8.70 -7.44
CA GLN A 77 -1.39 9.56 -6.34
C GLN A 77 -2.63 9.02 -5.63
N PHE A 78 -2.62 9.00 -4.30
CA PHE A 78 -3.79 8.63 -3.53
C PHE A 78 -4.80 9.79 -3.49
N ALA A 79 -6.06 9.46 -3.78
CA ALA A 79 -7.16 10.37 -3.51
C ALA A 79 -7.52 10.36 -2.00
N PRO A 80 -8.28 11.36 -1.51
CA PRO A 80 -8.85 11.30 -0.16
C PRO A 80 -9.62 10.00 0.07
N VAL A 81 -9.41 9.37 1.23
CA VAL A 81 -10.05 8.09 1.56
C VAL A 81 -11.56 8.28 1.75
N ASP A 82 -12.35 7.58 0.97
CA ASP A 82 -13.81 7.49 1.14
C ASP A 82 -14.12 6.42 2.21
N TRP A 83 -14.06 6.84 3.49
CA TRP A 83 -14.28 5.91 4.58
C TRP A 83 -15.73 5.41 4.71
N PRO A 84 -16.79 6.20 4.46
CA PRO A 84 -18.15 5.70 4.37
C PRO A 84 -18.31 4.54 3.38
N ALA A 85 -17.75 4.68 2.17
CA ALA A 85 -17.76 3.61 1.16
C ALA A 85 -16.68 2.54 1.38
N ARG A 86 -15.78 2.70 2.36
CA ARG A 86 -14.62 1.82 2.60
C ARG A 86 -13.77 1.67 1.34
N ARG A 87 -13.53 2.77 0.63
CA ARG A 87 -12.86 2.80 -0.66
C ARG A 87 -11.62 3.66 -0.62
N ILE A 88 -10.56 3.18 -1.28
CA ILE A 88 -9.32 3.90 -1.53
C ILE A 88 -9.18 4.05 -3.03
N ASP A 89 -9.17 5.27 -3.51
CA ASP A 89 -8.98 5.60 -4.91
C ASP A 89 -7.54 6.04 -5.17
N ILE A 90 -6.95 5.56 -6.27
CA ILE A 90 -5.59 5.83 -6.70
C ILE A 90 -5.64 6.30 -8.14
N HIS A 91 -5.33 7.56 -8.37
CA HIS A 91 -5.11 8.06 -9.72
C HIS A 91 -3.75 7.59 -10.21
N PHE A 92 -3.66 7.10 -11.43
CA PHE A 92 -2.39 6.68 -12.00
C PHE A 92 -2.29 7.01 -13.49
N CYS A 93 -1.07 7.18 -13.96
CA CYS A 93 -0.76 7.25 -15.37
C CYS A 93 0.44 6.37 -15.69
N LEU A 94 0.45 5.86 -16.92
CA LEU A 94 1.49 4.97 -17.44
C LEU A 94 2.39 5.71 -18.38
N SER A 95 3.70 5.55 -18.22
CA SER A 95 4.71 6.01 -19.15
C SER A 95 5.73 4.89 -19.43
N GLY A 96 6.35 4.93 -20.63
CA GLY A 96 7.31 3.90 -21.05
C GLY A 96 6.65 2.72 -21.78
N GLY A 97 7.00 2.57 -23.07
CA GLY A 97 6.58 1.46 -23.93
C GLY A 97 5.24 1.65 -24.66
N GLU A 98 5.07 0.92 -25.78
CA GLU A 98 3.86 0.97 -26.62
C GLU A 98 2.65 0.23 -26.04
N ASN A 99 2.87 -0.73 -25.12
CA ASN A 99 1.80 -1.49 -24.49
C ASN A 99 1.54 -0.97 -23.08
N ARG A 100 0.54 -0.12 -22.96
CA ARG A 100 0.03 0.40 -21.70
C ARG A 100 -1.04 -0.57 -21.20
N ASP A 101 -0.67 -1.54 -20.36
CA ASP A 101 -1.64 -2.43 -19.70
C ASP A 101 -2.10 -1.82 -18.37
N PRO A 102 -3.28 -1.17 -18.33
CA PRO A 102 -3.80 -0.58 -17.10
C PRO A 102 -4.13 -1.64 -16.05
N THR A 103 -4.41 -2.88 -16.48
CA THR A 103 -4.73 -3.98 -15.56
C THR A 103 -3.53 -4.35 -14.71
N LEU A 104 -2.34 -4.42 -15.31
CA LEU A 104 -1.11 -4.70 -14.59
C LEU A 104 -0.77 -3.60 -13.59
N ALA A 105 -0.89 -2.33 -14.02
CA ALA A 105 -0.65 -1.19 -13.14
C ALA A 105 -1.61 -1.19 -11.94
N GLY A 106 -2.89 -1.37 -12.18
CA GLY A 106 -3.88 -1.43 -11.12
C GLY A 106 -3.64 -2.58 -10.14
N ARG A 107 -3.24 -3.77 -10.65
CA ARG A 107 -2.86 -4.91 -9.80
C ARG A 107 -1.66 -4.58 -8.91
N ALA A 108 -0.63 -3.95 -9.45
CA ALA A 108 0.56 -3.56 -8.71
C ALA A 108 0.23 -2.50 -7.64
N LEU A 109 -0.57 -1.49 -7.98
CA LEU A 109 -1.01 -0.46 -7.04
C LEU A 109 -1.96 -1.01 -5.97
N GLY A 110 -2.91 -1.86 -6.35
CA GLY A 110 -3.77 -2.58 -5.40
C GLY A 110 -2.93 -3.40 -4.41
N LYS A 111 -1.89 -4.08 -4.90
CA LYS A 111 -0.97 -4.83 -4.03
C LYS A 111 -0.16 -3.92 -3.12
N LEU A 112 0.28 -2.74 -3.58
CA LEU A 112 0.95 -1.74 -2.76
C LEU A 112 0.06 -1.29 -1.57
N VAL A 113 -1.23 -1.00 -1.83
CA VAL A 113 -2.19 -0.65 -0.77
C VAL A 113 -2.34 -1.78 0.23
N LEU A 114 -2.53 -3.01 -0.25
CA LEU A 114 -2.66 -4.17 0.64
C LEU A 114 -1.45 -4.36 1.53
N LEU A 115 -0.24 -4.30 0.97
CA LEU A 115 1.01 -4.40 1.72
C LEU A 115 1.16 -3.26 2.74
N GLY A 116 0.74 -2.06 2.37
CA GLY A 116 0.67 -0.92 3.28
C GLY A 116 -0.25 -1.21 4.48
N LEU A 117 -1.47 -1.68 4.22
CA LEU A 117 -2.44 -2.02 5.25
C LEU A 117 -1.98 -3.22 6.10
N GLU A 118 -1.42 -4.27 5.50
CA GLU A 118 -0.87 -5.43 6.22
C GLU A 118 0.24 -5.00 7.19
N SER A 119 1.20 -4.25 6.69
CA SER A 119 2.36 -3.81 7.47
C SER A 119 1.99 -2.77 8.52
N GLY A 120 1.03 -1.88 8.20
CA GLY A 120 0.57 -0.82 9.08
C GLY A 120 -0.42 -1.26 10.15
N LEU A 121 -1.27 -2.25 9.85
CA LEU A 121 -2.32 -2.72 10.74
C LEU A 121 -2.02 -4.10 11.35
N GLY A 122 -0.87 -4.71 11.02
CA GLY A 122 -0.47 -6.02 11.52
C GLY A 122 -1.34 -7.19 11.00
N LEU A 123 -1.99 -7.02 9.86
CA LEU A 123 -2.91 -7.98 9.27
C LEU A 123 -2.16 -9.09 8.54
N ARG A 124 -1.78 -10.15 9.24
CA ARG A 124 -1.09 -11.31 8.63
C ARG A 124 -1.95 -12.16 7.69
N ALA A 125 -3.25 -11.89 7.60
CA ALA A 125 -4.22 -12.74 6.90
C ALA A 125 -4.30 -12.52 5.39
N LEU A 126 -3.68 -11.45 4.85
CA LEU A 126 -3.83 -11.08 3.44
C LEU A 126 -2.83 -11.78 2.50
N GLN A 127 -1.85 -12.53 3.04
CA GLN A 127 -0.80 -13.19 2.25
C GLN A 127 -1.30 -14.31 1.32
N LYS A 128 -2.55 -14.76 1.44
CA LYS A 128 -3.13 -15.86 0.65
C LYS A 128 -4.11 -15.44 -0.44
N LEU A 129 -4.18 -14.15 -0.77
CA LEU A 129 -5.09 -13.68 -1.83
C LEU A 129 -4.52 -13.96 -3.24
N ALA A 130 -4.53 -15.24 -3.61
CA ALA A 130 -4.43 -15.69 -5.01
C ALA A 130 -5.81 -15.71 -5.71
N ALA A 131 -6.83 -15.07 -5.11
CA ALA A 131 -8.21 -15.08 -5.58
C ALA A 131 -8.49 -13.94 -6.58
N PRO A 132 -9.62 -14.01 -7.34
CA PRO A 132 -10.01 -12.95 -8.26
C PRO A 132 -10.03 -11.59 -7.56
N LEU A 133 -9.63 -10.55 -8.32
CA LEU A 133 -9.42 -9.19 -7.79
C LEU A 133 -10.75 -8.42 -7.69
N ASP A 134 -11.81 -9.04 -7.20
CA ASP A 134 -13.15 -8.43 -7.09
C ASP A 134 -13.15 -7.16 -6.22
N TRP A 135 -12.15 -7.04 -5.35
CA TRP A 135 -11.93 -5.88 -4.50
C TRP A 135 -11.23 -4.71 -5.20
N LEU A 136 -10.78 -4.89 -6.45
CA LEU A 136 -10.08 -3.90 -7.26
C LEU A 136 -10.89 -3.61 -8.52
N GLN A 137 -11.36 -2.37 -8.65
CA GLN A 137 -12.00 -1.87 -9.87
C GLN A 137 -11.02 -0.94 -10.60
N LEU A 138 -10.90 -1.13 -11.91
CA LEU A 138 -10.02 -0.34 -12.78
C LEU A 138 -10.87 0.41 -13.80
N GLN A 139 -10.65 1.70 -13.87
CA GLN A 139 -11.14 2.59 -14.91
C GLN A 139 -9.95 3.36 -15.47
N ASP A 140 -10.14 4.12 -16.54
CA ASP A 140 -9.06 4.85 -17.21
C ASP A 140 -8.30 5.76 -16.23
N GLY A 141 -7.10 5.33 -15.85
CA GLY A 141 -6.22 6.06 -14.93
C GLY A 141 -6.67 6.07 -13.45
N LEU A 142 -7.67 5.26 -13.06
CA LEU A 142 -8.16 5.14 -11.70
C LEU A 142 -8.20 3.68 -11.24
N ALA A 143 -7.61 3.40 -10.09
CA ALA A 143 -7.72 2.12 -9.40
C ALA A 143 -8.46 2.32 -8.08
N SER A 144 -9.63 1.68 -7.92
CA SER A 144 -10.45 1.74 -6.71
C SER A 144 -10.34 0.44 -5.92
N VAL A 145 -9.88 0.53 -4.68
CA VAL A 145 -9.71 -0.61 -3.75
C VAL A 145 -10.87 -0.62 -2.76
N HIS A 146 -11.71 -1.64 -2.82
CA HIS A 146 -12.85 -1.83 -1.94
C HIS A 146 -12.49 -2.66 -0.71
N LEU A 147 -12.25 -2.03 0.42
CA LEU A 147 -11.74 -2.66 1.64
C LEU A 147 -12.68 -3.74 2.20
N GLN A 148 -13.98 -3.56 2.05
CA GLN A 148 -14.99 -4.54 2.52
C GLN A 148 -15.00 -5.84 1.72
N GLN A 149 -14.51 -5.82 0.48
CA GLN A 149 -14.43 -7.01 -0.38
C GLN A 149 -13.15 -7.83 -0.11
N ILE A 150 -12.24 -7.32 0.73
CA ILE A 150 -11.03 -8.02 1.15
C ILE A 150 -11.35 -8.80 2.43
N PRO A 151 -11.44 -10.15 2.41
CA PRO A 151 -11.97 -10.92 3.54
C PRO A 151 -11.25 -10.69 4.86
N GLY A 152 -9.92 -10.52 4.83
CA GLY A 152 -9.13 -10.25 6.02
C GLY A 152 -9.44 -8.89 6.64
N ILE A 153 -9.58 -7.85 5.80
CA ILE A 153 -9.93 -6.49 6.24
C ILE A 153 -11.39 -6.44 6.69
N ALA A 154 -12.31 -7.04 5.94
CA ALA A 154 -13.72 -7.09 6.31
C ALA A 154 -13.90 -7.69 7.71
N ARG A 155 -13.24 -8.82 8.00
CA ARG A 155 -13.25 -9.45 9.31
C ARG A 155 -12.67 -8.55 10.40
N TRP A 156 -11.54 -7.89 10.12
CA TRP A 156 -10.89 -6.97 11.05
C TRP A 156 -11.77 -5.76 11.37
N LEU A 157 -12.43 -5.18 10.36
CA LEU A 157 -13.35 -4.05 10.54
C LEU A 157 -14.57 -4.41 11.40
N GLN A 158 -15.00 -5.67 11.39
CA GLN A 158 -16.13 -6.19 12.18
C GLN A 158 -15.74 -6.66 13.59
N GLN A 159 -14.44 -6.71 13.92
CA GLN A 159 -14.01 -7.13 15.25
C GLN A 159 -14.59 -6.21 16.34
N PRO A 160 -15.23 -6.77 17.38
CA PRO A 160 -15.79 -5.97 18.45
C PRO A 160 -14.69 -5.39 19.33
N VAL A 161 -14.67 -4.08 19.48
CA VAL A 161 -13.82 -3.35 20.42
C VAL A 161 -14.70 -2.58 21.37
N LEU A 162 -14.70 -2.98 22.66
CA LEU A 162 -15.58 -2.40 23.69
C LEU A 162 -17.07 -2.40 23.25
N GLY A 163 -17.55 -3.53 22.71
CA GLY A 163 -18.95 -3.74 22.34
C GLY A 163 -19.41 -3.12 21.03
N LYS A 164 -18.53 -2.47 20.25
CA LYS A 164 -18.84 -1.92 18.94
C LYS A 164 -17.83 -2.41 17.90
N PRO A 165 -18.22 -2.57 16.62
CA PRO A 165 -17.29 -2.87 15.54
C PRO A 165 -16.14 -1.87 15.47
N LEU A 166 -14.93 -2.34 15.18
CA LEU A 166 -13.75 -1.48 15.07
C LEU A 166 -13.96 -0.35 14.04
N ALA A 167 -14.66 -0.64 12.94
CA ALA A 167 -14.99 0.33 11.89
C ALA A 167 -15.82 1.52 12.36
N GLU A 168 -16.58 1.37 13.48
CA GLU A 168 -17.34 2.46 14.10
C GLU A 168 -16.49 3.32 15.04
N ARG A 169 -15.29 2.85 15.42
CA ARG A 169 -14.41 3.54 16.36
C ARG A 169 -13.19 4.13 15.72
N LEU A 170 -12.72 3.50 14.67
CA LEU A 170 -11.50 3.86 13.96
C LEU A 170 -11.76 3.97 12.47
N ARG A 171 -11.26 5.05 11.88
CA ARG A 171 -11.29 5.25 10.43
C ARG A 171 -9.87 5.44 9.88
N LEU A 172 -9.64 4.95 8.69
CA LEU A 172 -8.49 5.33 7.89
C LEU A 172 -8.78 6.75 7.35
N ALA A 173 -8.11 7.74 7.91
CA ALA A 173 -8.37 9.14 7.60
C ALA A 173 -7.69 9.57 6.30
N ALA A 174 -6.48 9.06 6.04
CA ALA A 174 -5.74 9.34 4.82
C ALA A 174 -4.67 8.27 4.55
N ILE A 175 -4.27 8.18 3.29
CA ILE A 175 -3.04 7.55 2.83
C ILE A 175 -2.27 8.62 2.09
N ASP A 176 -1.10 8.95 2.61
CA ASP A 176 -0.23 9.97 2.04
C ASP A 176 1.11 9.35 1.66
N THR A 177 1.78 9.95 0.68
CA THR A 177 3.18 9.66 0.37
C THR A 177 4.01 10.88 0.74
N THR A 178 5.04 10.70 1.54
CA THR A 178 5.90 11.81 1.99
C THR A 178 7.28 11.27 2.35
N ASP A 179 8.33 12.03 2.03
CA ASP A 179 9.73 11.76 2.42
C ASP A 179 10.19 10.31 2.21
N GLY A 180 9.82 9.70 1.10
CA GLY A 180 10.19 8.31 0.79
C GLY A 180 9.43 7.27 1.59
N ALA A 181 8.28 7.61 2.16
CA ALA A 181 7.44 6.70 2.94
C ALA A 181 5.96 6.78 2.55
N LEU A 182 5.24 5.68 2.70
CA LEU A 182 3.78 5.62 2.68
C LEU A 182 3.27 5.80 4.10
N ARG A 183 2.47 6.83 4.35
CA ARG A 183 1.89 7.13 5.65
C ARG A 183 0.40 6.78 5.68
N LEU A 184 0.02 5.91 6.59
CA LEU A 184 -1.37 5.57 6.89
C LEU A 184 -1.79 6.39 8.12
N ARG A 185 -2.76 7.29 7.97
CA ARG A 185 -3.32 8.06 9.09
C ARG A 185 -4.63 7.47 9.54
N LEU A 186 -4.74 7.27 10.86
CA LEU A 186 -5.92 6.74 11.52
C LEU A 186 -6.54 7.83 12.39
N ALA A 187 -7.86 7.90 12.40
CA ALA A 187 -8.60 8.82 13.26
C ALA A 187 -9.72 8.07 14.00
N ARG A 188 -10.14 8.59 15.13
CA ARG A 188 -11.34 8.11 15.80
C ARG A 188 -12.56 8.56 15.00
N THR A 189 -13.52 7.68 14.82
CA THR A 189 -14.81 8.04 14.24
C THR A 189 -15.60 8.84 15.26
N THR A 190 -15.99 10.07 14.90
CA THR A 190 -16.89 10.88 15.72
C THR A 190 -18.34 10.50 15.38
N PRO A 191 -19.27 10.56 16.34
CA PRO A 191 -20.69 10.20 16.12
C PRO A 191 -21.40 11.00 15.01
N ILE A 192 -20.81 12.12 14.58
CA ILE A 192 -21.39 13.03 13.56
C ILE A 192 -21.18 12.51 12.13
N ASP A 193 -20.28 11.57 11.92
CA ASP A 193 -19.97 11.04 10.58
C ASP A 193 -20.95 9.93 10.10
N GLN A 194 -22.09 9.74 10.81
CA GLN A 194 -23.11 8.71 10.50
C GLN A 194 -24.37 9.27 9.86
N GLY A 195 -24.30 10.46 9.28
CA GLY A 195 -25.41 11.09 8.55
C GLY A 195 -25.42 10.71 7.06
#